data_9f4d7922911e2ed72605dd5d80ed4b6d
#
_entry.id   9f4d7922911e2ed72605dd5d80ed4b6d
#
_cell.length_a   1.000
_cell.length_b   1.000
_cell.length_c   1.000
_cell.angle_alpha   90.00
_cell.angle_beta   90.00
_cell.angle_gamma   90.00
#
_symmetry.space_group_name_H-M   'P 1'
#
loop_
_entity.id
_entity.type
_entity.pdbx_description
1 polymer ?
#
loop_
_entity_poly.entity_id
_entity_poly.type
_entity_poly.pdbx_seq_one_letter_code
_entity_poly.pdbx_strand_id
1 'polypeptide(L)'
;MSTTLSQFYYNISKKDLNMMGPNTLKLLEELLSNMKIGKKGLRILDLGCGNGLNSLYFAKEQGATVFATDLWISASDNYNRFKTWGVEDHIIPIHANAQDLPFSNDYFDLLVCIDAYHYFGTTESFFEDKILSLIKPGGYALIAIPGMKQQFEGQEPDLVKEWCGEEISNFLTVNQWKQIIGHSDSTESVQIQQMNTFEEAWQDWFDTKHEYAMRDQQFFNKGLNQYINFISIIVKKSEA
;
A
#
# COMPACT_ATOMS: atom_id res chain seq x y z
N MET A 1 -2.30 -12.03 24.92
CA MET A 1 -2.36 -10.69 24.34
C MET A 1 -1.69 -10.82 22.99
N SER A 2 -2.45 -10.69 21.89
CA SER A 2 -1.86 -10.67 20.55
C SER A 2 -1.01 -9.39 20.48
N THR A 3 0.29 -9.54 20.30
CA THR A 3 1.17 -8.41 19.99
C THR A 3 0.71 -7.90 18.64
N THR A 4 0.26 -6.66 18.57
CA THR A 4 -0.09 -6.04 17.29
C THR A 4 1.16 -6.05 16.41
N LEU A 5 0.99 -6.36 15.12
CA LEU A 5 2.02 -6.33 14.08
C LEU A 5 2.93 -5.10 14.19
N SER A 6 2.30 -3.96 14.43
CA SER A 6 2.95 -2.68 14.52
C SER A 6 4.02 -2.61 15.62
N GLN A 7 3.87 -3.31 16.73
CA GLN A 7 4.74 -3.14 17.88
C GLN A 7 6.12 -3.79 17.73
N PHE A 8 6.20 -4.94 17.06
CA PHE A 8 7.49 -5.62 16.80
C PHE A 8 8.29 -4.89 15.71
N TYR A 9 7.62 -4.47 14.63
CA TYR A 9 8.25 -3.80 13.49
C TYR A 9 8.37 -2.29 13.69
N TYR A 10 7.69 -1.72 14.67
CA TYR A 10 7.71 -0.31 14.99
C TYR A 10 9.12 0.22 15.31
N ASN A 11 9.90 -0.55 16.05
CA ASN A 11 11.28 -0.18 16.35
C ASN A 11 12.18 -0.22 15.11
N ILE A 12 11.94 -1.14 14.18
CA ILE A 12 12.67 -1.24 12.90
C ILE A 12 12.24 -0.09 11.98
N SER A 13 10.96 0.25 11.93
CA SER A 13 10.45 1.33 11.09
C SER A 13 10.97 2.70 11.54
N LYS A 14 11.06 2.94 12.85
CA LYS A 14 11.58 4.21 13.42
C LYS A 14 13.10 4.32 13.42
N LYS A 15 13.80 3.24 13.77
CA LYS A 15 15.22 3.29 14.13
C LYS A 15 16.13 3.74 12.98
N ASP A 16 15.80 3.40 11.74
CA ASP A 16 16.64 3.64 10.58
C ASP A 16 15.94 4.47 9.49
N LEU A 17 14.91 5.25 9.87
CA LEU A 17 14.10 6.04 8.93
C LEU A 17 13.57 5.19 7.75
N ASN A 18 13.13 3.96 8.04
CA ASN A 18 12.63 3.07 7.00
C ASN A 18 11.21 3.44 6.53
N MET A 19 10.51 4.28 7.27
CA MET A 19 9.25 4.87 6.84
C MET A 19 9.52 5.97 5.80
N MET A 20 8.73 5.99 4.75
CA MET A 20 8.77 7.00 3.68
C MET A 20 7.49 7.84 3.64
N GLY A 21 6.60 7.62 4.58
CA GLY A 21 5.30 8.23 4.75
C GLY A 21 4.60 7.65 5.98
N PRO A 22 3.27 7.74 6.08
CA PRO A 22 2.48 7.12 7.13
C PRO A 22 2.80 5.64 7.34
N ASN A 23 2.60 5.13 8.55
CA ASN A 23 3.00 3.77 8.91
C ASN A 23 2.23 2.70 8.10
N THR A 24 2.88 2.17 7.08
CA THR A 24 2.30 1.17 6.16
C THR A 24 1.97 -0.14 6.86
N LEU A 25 2.66 -0.49 7.95
CA LEU A 25 2.36 -1.71 8.72
C LEU A 25 1.02 -1.60 9.48
N LYS A 26 0.64 -0.41 9.94
CA LYS A 26 -0.70 -0.19 10.54
C LYS A 26 -1.80 -0.32 9.49
N LEU A 27 -1.56 0.24 8.31
CA LEU A 27 -2.50 0.11 7.19
C LEU A 27 -2.63 -1.36 6.75
N LEU A 28 -1.51 -2.09 6.67
CA LEU A 28 -1.50 -3.52 6.38
C LEU A 28 -2.26 -4.31 7.43
N GLU A 29 -2.07 -4.01 8.72
CA GLU A 29 -2.78 -4.68 9.82
C GLU A 29 -4.30 -4.55 9.68
N GLU A 30 -4.81 -3.36 9.33
CA GLU A 30 -6.25 -3.17 9.08
C GLU A 30 -6.72 -3.97 7.85
N LEU A 31 -5.98 -3.95 6.73
CA LEU A 31 -6.29 -4.77 5.56
C LEU A 31 -6.39 -6.27 5.88
N LEU A 32 -5.50 -6.76 6.74
CA LEU A 32 -5.43 -8.17 7.13
C LEU A 32 -6.43 -8.56 8.23
N SER A 33 -7.03 -7.60 8.95
CA SER A 33 -7.83 -7.85 10.17
C SER A 33 -8.98 -8.84 9.97
N ASN A 34 -9.57 -8.86 8.78
CA ASN A 34 -10.68 -9.73 8.41
C ASN A 34 -10.28 -10.87 7.46
N MET A 35 -8.98 -11.05 7.23
CA MET A 35 -8.47 -12.05 6.30
C MET A 35 -7.79 -13.20 7.04
N LYS A 36 -8.05 -14.42 6.59
CA LYS A 36 -7.28 -15.59 7.00
C LYS A 36 -6.29 -15.92 5.88
N ILE A 37 -5.08 -15.41 5.98
CA ILE A 37 -3.99 -15.84 5.10
C ILE A 37 -3.49 -17.19 5.61
N GLY A 38 -4.08 -18.28 5.10
CA GLY A 38 -3.93 -19.62 5.66
C GLY A 38 -2.85 -20.50 5.01
N LYS A 39 -2.05 -20.00 4.08
CA LYS A 39 -1.05 -20.80 3.34
C LYS A 39 0.36 -20.38 3.70
N LYS A 40 1.22 -21.36 4.03
CA LYS A 40 2.68 -21.15 4.08
C LYS A 40 3.24 -21.14 2.65
N GLY A 41 4.31 -20.40 2.41
CA GLY A 41 5.03 -20.39 1.13
C GLY A 41 4.30 -19.64 0.01
N LEU A 42 3.56 -18.59 0.36
CA LEU A 42 2.92 -17.70 -0.60
C LEU A 42 3.95 -16.96 -1.46
N ARG A 43 3.62 -16.73 -2.72
CA ARG A 43 4.28 -15.75 -3.57
C ARG A 43 3.52 -14.44 -3.48
N ILE A 44 4.18 -13.40 -3.00
CA ILE A 44 3.58 -12.09 -2.75
C ILE A 44 4.30 -11.05 -3.59
N LEU A 45 3.55 -10.22 -4.31
CA LEU A 45 4.05 -8.99 -4.91
C LEU A 45 3.79 -7.83 -3.94
N ASP A 46 4.84 -7.19 -3.45
CA ASP A 46 4.77 -5.92 -2.71
C ASP A 46 5.13 -4.81 -3.71
N LEU A 47 4.11 -4.16 -4.28
CA LEU A 47 4.24 -3.20 -5.36
C LEU A 47 4.27 -1.76 -4.81
N GLY A 48 5.32 -1.01 -5.13
CA GLY A 48 5.64 0.25 -4.47
C GLY A 48 6.09 0.00 -3.03
N CYS A 49 7.00 -0.97 -2.85
CA CYS A 49 7.41 -1.47 -1.53
C CYS A 49 8.19 -0.44 -0.71
N GLY A 50 8.70 0.64 -1.33
CA GLY A 50 9.58 1.59 -0.69
C GLY A 50 10.79 0.88 -0.09
N ASN A 51 11.04 1.10 1.20
CA ASN A 51 12.11 0.44 1.94
C ASN A 51 11.78 -1.00 2.38
N GLY A 52 10.62 -1.56 2.01
CA GLY A 52 10.29 -2.97 2.16
C GLY A 52 9.79 -3.39 3.55
N LEU A 53 9.16 -2.51 4.32
CA LEU A 53 8.62 -2.85 5.64
C LEU A 53 7.51 -3.92 5.57
N ASN A 54 6.60 -3.81 4.59
CA ASN A 54 5.55 -4.81 4.39
C ASN A 54 6.15 -6.13 3.90
N SER A 55 7.15 -6.06 3.01
CA SER A 55 7.92 -7.24 2.56
C SER A 55 8.57 -7.98 3.72
N LEU A 56 9.20 -7.24 4.65
CA LEU A 56 9.81 -7.81 5.86
C LEU A 56 8.78 -8.58 6.70
N TYR A 57 7.59 -8.00 6.90
CA TYR A 57 6.51 -8.64 7.62
C TYR A 57 6.11 -9.99 6.99
N PHE A 58 5.82 -10.00 5.70
CA PHE A 58 5.39 -11.21 5.02
C PHE A 58 6.48 -12.31 5.00
N ALA A 59 7.73 -11.92 4.84
CA ALA A 59 8.85 -12.85 4.89
C ALA A 59 8.99 -13.52 6.27
N LYS A 60 8.93 -12.73 7.35
CA LYS A 60 9.14 -13.22 8.71
C LYS A 60 7.94 -13.95 9.30
N GLU A 61 6.75 -13.37 9.15
CA GLU A 61 5.56 -13.90 9.83
C GLU A 61 4.83 -14.97 9.01
N GLN A 62 4.91 -14.90 7.68
CA GLN A 62 4.21 -15.82 6.80
C GLN A 62 5.14 -16.83 6.09
N GLY A 63 6.48 -16.63 6.20
CA GLY A 63 7.45 -17.43 5.45
C GLY A 63 7.21 -17.35 3.95
N ALA A 64 6.75 -16.19 3.48
CA ALA A 64 6.44 -15.96 2.08
C ALA A 64 7.70 -15.70 1.26
N THR A 65 7.64 -15.98 -0.04
CA THR A 65 8.58 -15.42 -1.02
C THR A 65 7.99 -14.12 -1.52
N VAL A 66 8.66 -13.00 -1.23
CA VAL A 66 8.17 -11.66 -1.54
C VAL A 66 8.97 -11.05 -2.68
N PHE A 67 8.28 -10.55 -3.69
CA PHE A 67 8.84 -9.77 -4.79
C PHE A 67 8.61 -8.29 -4.47
N ALA A 68 9.63 -7.68 -3.84
CA ALA A 68 9.60 -6.30 -3.38
C ALA A 68 9.94 -5.37 -4.53
N THR A 69 8.93 -4.78 -5.16
CA THR A 69 9.07 -4.02 -6.40
C THR A 69 8.86 -2.53 -6.14
N ASP A 70 9.82 -1.72 -6.56
CA ASP A 70 9.76 -0.26 -6.44
C ASP A 70 10.38 0.43 -7.65
N LEU A 71 9.94 1.66 -7.95
CA LEU A 71 10.49 2.49 -9.02
C LEU A 71 11.53 3.49 -8.51
N TRP A 72 11.39 3.95 -7.27
CA TRP A 72 12.24 5.00 -6.70
C TRP A 72 13.42 4.45 -5.92
N ILE A 73 13.24 3.29 -5.29
CA ILE A 73 14.28 2.62 -4.51
C ILE A 73 14.95 1.55 -5.35
N SER A 74 16.27 1.63 -5.47
CA SER A 74 17.02 0.66 -6.27
C SER A 74 16.95 -0.75 -5.66
N ALA A 75 16.96 -1.77 -6.52
CA ALA A 75 17.01 -3.16 -6.08
C ALA A 75 18.25 -3.45 -5.21
N SER A 76 19.37 -2.79 -5.50
CA SER A 76 20.61 -2.95 -4.73
C SER A 76 20.51 -2.39 -3.31
N ASP A 77 19.85 -1.22 -3.13
CA ASP A 77 19.65 -0.63 -1.81
C ASP A 77 18.71 -1.49 -0.96
N ASN A 78 17.63 -1.97 -1.57
CA ASN A 78 16.71 -2.88 -0.91
C ASN A 78 17.37 -4.23 -0.58
N TYR A 79 18.18 -4.80 -1.48
CA TYR A 79 18.93 -6.01 -1.20
C TYR A 79 19.84 -5.87 0.03
N ASN A 80 20.59 -4.78 0.11
CA ASN A 80 21.47 -4.50 1.25
C ASN A 80 20.67 -4.36 2.55
N ARG A 81 19.49 -3.73 2.49
CA ARG A 81 18.58 -3.61 3.63
C ARG A 81 18.04 -4.97 4.06
N PHE A 82 17.54 -5.78 3.14
CA PHE A 82 17.02 -7.12 3.42
C PHE A 82 18.09 -8.06 3.99
N LYS A 83 19.32 -7.93 3.51
CA LYS A 83 20.48 -8.63 4.08
C LYS A 83 20.76 -8.21 5.53
N THR A 84 20.70 -6.91 5.82
CA THR A 84 20.84 -6.39 7.19
C THR A 84 19.73 -6.93 8.12
N TRP A 85 18.54 -7.16 7.58
CA TRP A 85 17.41 -7.73 8.32
C TRP A 85 17.40 -9.27 8.38
N GLY A 86 18.32 -9.94 7.65
CA GLY A 86 18.43 -11.39 7.57
C GLY A 86 17.23 -12.05 6.90
N VAL A 87 16.74 -11.47 5.81
CA VAL A 87 15.58 -11.94 5.02
C VAL A 87 15.84 -11.97 3.52
N GLU A 88 17.10 -11.80 3.10
CA GLU A 88 17.52 -11.77 1.70
C GLU A 88 17.17 -13.04 0.92
N ASP A 89 17.03 -14.18 1.60
CA ASP A 89 16.63 -15.46 0.98
C ASP A 89 15.13 -15.55 0.73
N HIS A 90 14.33 -14.65 1.33
CA HIS A 90 12.87 -14.62 1.23
C HIS A 90 12.33 -13.44 0.43
N ILE A 91 13.11 -12.36 0.28
CA ILE A 91 12.69 -11.16 -0.39
C ILE A 91 13.56 -10.90 -1.61
N ILE A 92 12.94 -10.84 -2.77
CA ILE A 92 13.58 -10.57 -4.07
C ILE A 92 13.29 -9.10 -4.41
N PRO A 93 14.28 -8.19 -4.29
CA PRO A 93 14.09 -6.80 -4.67
C PRO A 93 14.11 -6.63 -6.18
N ILE A 94 13.18 -5.85 -6.70
CA ILE A 94 13.03 -5.57 -8.12
C ILE A 94 12.88 -4.07 -8.33
N HIS A 95 13.67 -3.50 -9.24
CA HIS A 95 13.52 -2.11 -9.67
C HIS A 95 12.75 -2.11 -10.98
N ALA A 96 11.45 -1.76 -10.93
CA ALA A 96 10.58 -1.75 -12.10
C ALA A 96 9.45 -0.73 -11.99
N ASN A 97 8.95 -0.32 -13.16
CA ASN A 97 7.74 0.50 -13.28
C ASN A 97 6.50 -0.40 -13.19
N ALA A 98 5.49 0.03 -12.41
CA ALA A 98 4.21 -0.68 -12.29
C ALA A 98 3.47 -0.85 -13.63
N GLN A 99 3.77 -0.01 -14.62
CA GLN A 99 3.21 -0.12 -15.98
C GLN A 99 3.80 -1.28 -16.79
N ASP A 100 5.00 -1.77 -16.43
CA ASP A 100 5.72 -2.81 -17.19
C ASP A 100 6.43 -3.76 -16.23
N LEU A 101 5.65 -4.60 -15.57
CA LEU A 101 6.13 -5.57 -14.58
C LEU A 101 6.60 -6.86 -15.28
N PRO A 102 7.78 -7.39 -14.91
CA PRO A 102 8.39 -8.56 -15.55
C PRO A 102 7.84 -9.89 -15.02
N PHE A 103 6.52 -10.00 -14.88
CA PHE A 103 5.89 -11.19 -14.31
C PHE A 103 4.87 -11.82 -15.26
N SER A 104 4.71 -13.13 -15.14
CA SER A 104 3.67 -13.88 -15.86
C SER A 104 2.29 -13.66 -15.19
N ASN A 105 1.23 -13.84 -15.97
CA ASN A 105 -0.12 -13.91 -15.44
C ASN A 105 -0.25 -15.06 -14.44
N ASP A 106 -1.21 -14.94 -13.51
CA ASP A 106 -1.56 -15.95 -12.50
C ASP A 106 -0.36 -16.42 -11.66
N TYR A 107 0.55 -15.49 -11.35
CA TYR A 107 1.80 -15.83 -10.67
C TYR A 107 1.75 -15.65 -9.15
N PHE A 108 1.04 -14.63 -8.65
CA PHE A 108 1.01 -14.27 -7.24
C PHE A 108 -0.22 -14.79 -6.52
N ASP A 109 -0.05 -15.27 -5.29
CA ASP A 109 -1.14 -15.60 -4.40
C ASP A 109 -1.76 -14.33 -3.79
N LEU A 110 -0.94 -13.29 -3.61
CA LEU A 110 -1.29 -12.00 -3.03
C LEU A 110 -0.51 -10.87 -3.70
N LEU A 111 -1.19 -9.78 -4.02
CA LEU A 111 -0.57 -8.50 -4.36
C LEU A 111 -0.90 -7.50 -3.24
N VAL A 112 0.11 -6.79 -2.75
CA VAL A 112 -0.02 -5.72 -1.76
C VAL A 112 0.54 -4.45 -2.36
N CYS A 113 -0.18 -3.33 -2.22
CA CYS A 113 0.28 -2.02 -2.66
C CYS A 113 -0.21 -0.96 -1.66
N ILE A 114 0.69 -0.47 -0.80
CA ILE A 114 0.33 0.48 0.26
C ILE A 114 1.04 1.80 0.03
N ASP A 115 0.25 2.88 0.01
CA ASP A 115 0.69 4.27 -0.19
C ASP A 115 1.40 4.53 -1.54
N ALA A 116 1.06 3.73 -2.57
CA ALA A 116 1.68 3.85 -3.90
C ALA A 116 0.69 3.78 -5.07
N TYR A 117 -0.40 3.01 -4.97
CA TYR A 117 -1.27 2.71 -6.11
C TYR A 117 -1.94 3.95 -6.73
N HIS A 118 -2.18 5.00 -5.96
CA HIS A 118 -2.77 6.27 -6.44
C HIS A 118 -1.90 7.00 -7.48
N TYR A 119 -0.60 6.74 -7.54
CA TYR A 119 0.29 7.34 -8.55
C TYR A 119 0.12 6.76 -9.96
N PHE A 120 -0.41 5.54 -10.10
CA PHE A 120 -0.46 4.86 -11.40
C PHE A 120 -1.77 4.10 -11.67
N GLY A 121 -2.64 3.93 -10.68
CA GLY A 121 -3.84 3.09 -10.76
C GLY A 121 -5.13 3.81 -11.13
N THR A 122 -5.09 5.10 -11.49
CA THR A 122 -6.29 5.92 -11.73
C THR A 122 -6.93 5.76 -13.11
N THR A 123 -6.29 5.00 -14.01
CA THR A 123 -6.82 4.72 -15.36
C THR A 123 -7.75 3.51 -15.31
N GLU A 124 -8.91 3.61 -15.98
CA GLU A 124 -9.80 2.47 -16.23
C GLU A 124 -9.00 1.33 -16.91
N SER A 125 -9.37 0.10 -16.67
CA SER A 125 -8.66 -1.11 -17.11
C SER A 125 -7.30 -1.39 -16.49
N PHE A 126 -6.57 -0.40 -15.94
CA PHE A 126 -5.24 -0.67 -15.37
C PHE A 126 -5.27 -1.76 -14.29
N PHE A 127 -6.28 -1.70 -13.41
CA PHE A 127 -6.43 -2.71 -12.37
C PHE A 127 -6.61 -4.11 -12.97
N GLU A 128 -7.49 -4.28 -13.93
CA GLU A 128 -7.77 -5.57 -14.54
C GLU A 128 -6.59 -6.08 -15.38
N ASP A 129 -6.07 -5.23 -16.28
CA ASP A 129 -5.03 -5.60 -17.22
C ASP A 129 -3.65 -5.81 -16.60
N LYS A 130 -3.30 -5.01 -15.59
CA LYS A 130 -1.94 -4.96 -15.03
C LYS A 130 -1.83 -5.54 -13.62
N ILE A 131 -2.90 -5.52 -12.83
CA ILE A 131 -2.86 -5.97 -11.43
C ILE A 131 -3.55 -7.32 -11.29
N LEU A 132 -4.83 -7.41 -11.66
CA LEU A 132 -5.62 -8.61 -11.48
C LEU A 132 -5.10 -9.77 -12.34
N SER A 133 -4.56 -9.46 -13.55
CA SER A 133 -3.92 -10.45 -14.43
C SER A 133 -2.76 -11.19 -13.76
N LEU A 134 -2.00 -10.54 -12.87
CA LEU A 134 -0.84 -11.13 -12.19
C LEU A 134 -1.23 -12.07 -11.03
N ILE A 135 -2.45 -11.93 -10.52
CA ILE A 135 -2.96 -12.66 -9.37
C ILE A 135 -3.55 -13.97 -9.82
N LYS A 136 -3.24 -15.07 -9.12
CA LYS A 136 -3.84 -16.39 -9.35
C LYS A 136 -5.34 -16.36 -9.13
N PRO A 137 -6.12 -17.27 -9.78
CA PRO A 137 -7.49 -17.55 -9.38
C PRO A 137 -7.61 -17.80 -7.86
N GLY A 138 -8.59 -17.18 -7.22
CA GLY A 138 -8.78 -17.19 -5.77
C GLY A 138 -7.80 -16.36 -4.93
N GLY A 139 -6.82 -15.70 -5.56
CA GLY A 139 -5.86 -14.80 -4.91
C GLY A 139 -6.45 -13.41 -4.64
N TYR A 140 -5.67 -12.55 -3.99
CA TYR A 140 -6.13 -11.24 -3.53
C TYR A 140 -5.22 -10.09 -3.96
N ALA A 141 -5.84 -8.91 -4.18
CA ALA A 141 -5.17 -7.62 -4.14
C ALA A 141 -5.57 -6.88 -2.86
N LEU A 142 -4.56 -6.38 -2.13
CA LEU A 142 -4.71 -5.56 -0.93
C LEU A 142 -4.05 -4.21 -1.18
N ILE A 143 -4.85 -3.17 -1.22
CA ILE A 143 -4.38 -1.82 -1.54
C ILE A 143 -4.85 -0.87 -0.44
N ALA A 144 -3.95 -0.02 0.06
CA ALA A 144 -4.29 1.12 0.91
C ALA A 144 -3.64 2.37 0.35
N ILE A 145 -4.41 3.40 0.12
CA ILE A 145 -3.98 4.64 -0.56
C ILE A 145 -4.61 5.87 0.08
N PRO A 146 -3.92 7.01 0.06
CA PRO A 146 -4.54 8.26 0.47
C PRO A 146 -5.64 8.65 -0.53
N GLY A 147 -6.69 9.30 -0.03
CA GLY A 147 -7.80 9.77 -0.85
C GLY A 147 -8.64 10.80 -0.12
N MET A 148 -9.64 11.34 -0.82
CA MET A 148 -10.56 12.32 -0.28
C MET A 148 -11.71 11.66 0.46
N LYS A 149 -12.14 12.25 1.58
CA LYS A 149 -13.33 11.83 2.33
C LYS A 149 -14.62 12.09 1.56
N GLN A 150 -14.62 13.13 0.72
CA GLN A 150 -15.75 13.54 -0.11
C GLN A 150 -15.29 14.12 -1.44
N GLN A 151 -16.16 14.16 -2.41
CA GLN A 151 -15.91 14.81 -3.70
C GLN A 151 -16.16 16.30 -3.59
N PHE A 152 -15.30 17.11 -4.21
CA PHE A 152 -15.36 18.58 -4.18
C PHE A 152 -15.77 19.21 -5.50
N GLU A 153 -15.87 18.43 -6.58
CA GLU A 153 -16.30 18.87 -7.92
C GLU A 153 -15.51 20.09 -8.46
N GLY A 154 -14.18 20.11 -8.22
CA GLY A 154 -13.31 21.21 -8.62
C GLY A 154 -13.31 22.40 -7.65
N GLN A 155 -13.95 22.26 -6.49
CA GLN A 155 -13.98 23.26 -5.42
C GLN A 155 -13.23 22.77 -4.17
N GLU A 156 -12.11 22.07 -4.39
CA GLU A 156 -11.28 21.58 -3.30
C GLU A 156 -10.80 22.77 -2.43
N PRO A 157 -10.78 22.59 -1.09
CA PRO A 157 -10.23 23.58 -0.17
C PRO A 157 -8.79 23.96 -0.52
N ASP A 158 -8.42 25.21 -0.35
CA ASP A 158 -7.06 25.70 -0.65
C ASP A 158 -6.00 24.91 0.13
N LEU A 159 -6.29 24.51 1.36
CA LEU A 159 -5.41 23.68 2.18
C LEU A 159 -5.10 22.33 1.51
N VAL A 160 -6.10 21.71 0.88
CA VAL A 160 -5.95 20.45 0.14
C VAL A 160 -5.14 20.66 -1.13
N LYS A 161 -5.44 21.72 -1.88
CA LYS A 161 -4.67 22.09 -3.10
C LYS A 161 -3.19 22.35 -2.78
N GLU A 162 -2.92 23.06 -1.69
CA GLU A 162 -1.55 23.39 -1.28
C GLU A 162 -0.78 22.11 -0.88
N TRP A 163 -1.43 21.15 -0.21
CA TRP A 163 -0.81 19.90 0.22
C TRP A 163 -0.59 18.93 -0.93
N CYS A 164 -1.63 18.67 -1.76
CA CYS A 164 -1.57 17.73 -2.89
C CYS A 164 -0.73 18.26 -4.06
N GLY A 165 -0.69 19.60 -4.25
CA GLY A 165 -0.05 20.19 -5.42
C GLY A 165 -0.64 19.69 -6.74
N GLU A 166 0.23 19.39 -7.69
CA GLU A 166 -0.15 18.92 -9.03
C GLU A 166 -0.78 17.52 -9.02
N GLU A 167 -0.59 16.76 -7.94
CA GLU A 167 -1.06 15.37 -7.82
C GLU A 167 -2.50 15.25 -7.28
N ILE A 168 -3.20 16.36 -7.08
CA ILE A 168 -4.55 16.37 -6.48
C ILE A 168 -5.53 15.44 -7.21
N SER A 169 -5.37 15.25 -8.50
CA SER A 169 -6.20 14.34 -9.32
C SER A 169 -6.03 12.85 -8.97
N ASN A 170 -4.98 12.49 -8.23
CA ASN A 170 -4.71 11.12 -7.81
C ASN A 170 -5.40 10.75 -6.49
N PHE A 171 -5.87 11.78 -5.74
CA PHE A 171 -6.50 11.59 -4.43
C PHE A 171 -8.02 11.43 -4.57
N LEU A 172 -8.44 10.28 -5.07
CA LEU A 172 -9.83 9.98 -5.36
C LEU A 172 -10.62 9.59 -4.10
N THR A 173 -11.95 9.70 -4.20
CA THR A 173 -12.88 9.22 -3.17
C THR A 173 -13.16 7.72 -3.30
N VAL A 174 -13.77 7.13 -2.27
CA VAL A 174 -14.27 5.74 -2.31
C VAL A 174 -15.17 5.49 -3.52
N ASN A 175 -16.06 6.44 -3.86
CA ASN A 175 -16.99 6.27 -4.97
C ASN A 175 -16.29 6.31 -6.34
N GLN A 176 -15.28 7.16 -6.50
CA GLN A 176 -14.49 7.21 -7.73
C GLN A 176 -13.66 5.93 -7.90
N TRP A 177 -13.05 5.42 -6.83
CA TRP A 177 -12.36 4.13 -6.88
C TRP A 177 -13.28 2.96 -7.21
N LYS A 178 -14.53 2.97 -6.71
CA LYS A 178 -15.55 1.97 -7.10
C LYS A 178 -15.91 2.04 -8.59
N GLN A 179 -15.85 3.22 -9.20
CA GLN A 179 -16.08 3.36 -10.65
C GLN A 179 -14.91 2.82 -11.46
N ILE A 180 -13.66 3.09 -11.03
CA ILE A 180 -12.44 2.69 -11.73
C ILE A 180 -12.18 1.18 -11.62
N ILE A 181 -12.25 0.63 -10.41
CA ILE A 181 -11.96 -0.78 -10.17
C ILE A 181 -13.15 -1.68 -10.52
N GLY A 182 -14.36 -1.17 -10.30
CA GLY A 182 -15.59 -1.80 -10.73
C GLY A 182 -15.79 -3.23 -10.25
N HIS A 183 -16.84 -3.85 -10.79
CA HIS A 183 -17.04 -5.30 -10.75
C HIS A 183 -16.78 -5.84 -12.15
N SER A 184 -15.84 -6.76 -12.28
CA SER A 184 -15.66 -7.53 -13.50
C SER A 184 -16.04 -8.99 -13.24
N ASP A 185 -16.32 -9.75 -14.31
CA ASP A 185 -16.57 -11.20 -14.22
C ASP A 185 -15.34 -11.94 -13.64
N SER A 186 -14.18 -11.30 -13.68
CA SER A 186 -12.92 -11.82 -13.12
C SER A 186 -12.80 -11.63 -11.60
N THR A 187 -13.74 -10.96 -10.93
CA THR A 187 -13.69 -10.70 -9.48
C THR A 187 -14.83 -11.37 -8.71
N GLU A 188 -14.48 -12.13 -7.66
CA GLU A 188 -15.46 -12.73 -6.74
C GLU A 188 -16.01 -11.68 -5.76
N SER A 189 -15.14 -10.80 -5.28
CA SER A 189 -15.55 -9.71 -4.37
C SER A 189 -14.65 -8.50 -4.49
N VAL A 190 -15.26 -7.32 -4.32
CA VAL A 190 -14.58 -6.02 -4.27
C VAL A 190 -15.10 -5.26 -3.05
N GLN A 191 -14.19 -4.87 -2.15
CA GLN A 191 -14.50 -4.07 -0.97
C GLN A 191 -13.65 -2.81 -1.01
N ILE A 192 -14.30 -1.63 -1.01
CA ILE A 192 -13.62 -0.33 -1.04
C ILE A 192 -14.26 0.55 0.03
N GLN A 193 -13.45 0.99 1.00
CA GLN A 193 -13.95 1.79 2.13
C GLN A 193 -12.86 2.68 2.71
N GLN A 194 -13.24 3.68 3.50
CA GLN A 194 -12.31 4.46 4.29
C GLN A 194 -11.73 3.61 5.43
N MET A 195 -10.48 3.89 5.79
CA MET A 195 -9.76 3.18 6.85
C MET A 195 -9.93 3.86 8.22
N ASN A 196 -9.83 3.06 9.28
CA ASN A 196 -9.93 3.53 10.66
C ASN A 196 -8.56 3.88 11.27
N THR A 197 -7.48 3.30 10.77
CA THR A 197 -6.11 3.48 11.31
C THR A 197 -5.40 4.73 10.79
N PHE A 198 -6.12 5.62 10.09
CA PHE A 198 -5.57 6.82 9.46
C PHE A 198 -4.78 7.69 10.43
N GLU A 199 -5.41 8.13 11.52
CA GLU A 199 -4.79 9.04 12.50
C GLU A 199 -3.55 8.41 13.15
N GLU A 200 -3.62 7.11 13.49
CA GLU A 200 -2.51 6.40 14.11
C GLU A 200 -1.32 6.21 13.14
N ALA A 201 -1.60 5.92 11.87
CA ALA A 201 -0.55 5.75 10.86
C ALA A 201 0.19 7.08 10.61
N TRP A 202 -0.53 8.20 10.56
CA TRP A 202 0.04 9.53 10.44
C TRP A 202 0.81 9.97 11.70
N GLN A 203 0.29 9.65 12.90
CA GLN A 203 0.98 9.99 14.16
C GLN A 203 2.35 9.32 14.24
N ASP A 204 2.44 8.04 13.85
CA ASP A 204 3.73 7.34 13.80
C ASP A 204 4.72 7.99 12.83
N TRP A 205 4.23 8.51 11.69
CA TRP A 205 5.05 9.27 10.75
C TRP A 205 5.54 10.59 11.36
N PHE A 206 4.66 11.36 11.98
CA PHE A 206 5.04 12.62 12.65
C PHE A 206 6.07 12.40 13.76
N ASP A 207 5.96 11.31 14.49
CA ASP A 207 6.89 10.95 15.56
C ASP A 207 8.32 10.65 15.06
N THR A 208 8.51 10.37 13.77
CA THR A 208 9.85 10.21 13.18
C THR A 208 10.63 11.51 13.12
N LYS A 209 9.93 12.65 13.10
CA LYS A 209 10.49 14.01 12.92
C LYS A 209 11.28 14.16 11.61
N HIS A 210 11.01 13.31 10.64
CA HIS A 210 11.55 13.47 9.30
C HIS A 210 11.10 14.82 8.70
N GLU A 211 11.89 15.44 7.83
CA GLU A 211 11.55 16.75 7.27
C GLU A 211 10.19 16.78 6.57
N TYR A 212 9.87 15.75 5.78
CA TYR A 212 8.56 15.61 5.15
C TYR A 212 7.44 15.38 6.17
N ALA A 213 7.69 14.61 7.23
CA ALA A 213 6.72 14.42 8.31
C ALA A 213 6.40 15.74 9.01
N MET A 214 7.41 16.57 9.25
CA MET A 214 7.23 17.90 9.86
C MET A 214 6.47 18.86 8.94
N ARG A 215 6.70 18.77 7.61
CA ARG A 215 5.90 19.50 6.62
C ARG A 215 4.44 19.06 6.67
N ASP A 216 4.16 17.77 6.58
CA ASP A 216 2.81 17.23 6.60
C ASP A 216 2.07 17.58 7.88
N GLN A 217 2.76 17.52 9.04
CA GLN A 217 2.20 17.86 10.34
C GLN A 217 1.67 19.31 10.39
N GLN A 218 2.29 20.24 9.66
CA GLN A 218 1.81 21.63 9.58
C GLN A 218 0.44 21.72 8.90
N PHE A 219 0.18 20.90 7.88
CA PHE A 219 -1.11 20.82 7.22
C PHE A 219 -2.16 20.15 8.11
N PHE A 220 -1.78 19.10 8.82
CA PHE A 220 -2.65 18.45 9.80
C PHE A 220 -3.04 19.39 10.93
N ASN A 221 -2.13 20.21 11.42
CA ASN A 221 -2.41 21.23 12.43
C ASN A 221 -3.39 22.33 11.94
N LYS A 222 -3.50 22.51 10.62
CA LYS A 222 -4.49 23.38 9.97
C LYS A 222 -5.82 22.66 9.65
N GLY A 223 -5.94 21.37 9.97
CA GLY A 223 -7.16 20.58 9.80
C GLY A 223 -7.25 19.79 8.49
N LEU A 224 -6.13 19.46 7.84
CA LEU A 224 -6.11 18.65 6.62
C LEU A 224 -6.80 17.29 6.80
N ASN A 225 -6.69 16.68 7.98
CA ASN A 225 -7.33 15.42 8.33
C ASN A 225 -8.88 15.44 8.27
N GLN A 226 -9.51 16.61 8.17
CA GLN A 226 -10.96 16.71 7.93
C GLN A 226 -11.36 16.33 6.51
N TYR A 227 -10.44 16.44 5.55
CA TYR A 227 -10.69 16.28 4.12
C TYR A 227 -10.16 14.97 3.55
N ILE A 228 -9.11 14.41 4.13
CA ILE A 228 -8.42 13.21 3.62
C ILE A 228 -8.54 12.02 4.57
N ASN A 229 -8.43 10.82 4.01
CA ASN A 229 -8.30 9.56 4.74
C ASN A 229 -7.51 8.57 3.90
N PHE A 230 -7.12 7.43 4.46
CA PHE A 230 -6.76 6.27 3.68
C PHE A 230 -8.00 5.51 3.22
N ILE A 231 -7.90 4.96 2.02
CA ILE A 231 -8.93 4.11 1.40
C ILE A 231 -8.33 2.72 1.23
N SER A 232 -9.00 1.73 1.81
CA SER A 232 -8.70 0.32 1.58
C SER A 232 -9.44 -0.19 0.35
N ILE A 233 -8.76 -0.97 -0.48
CA ILE A 233 -9.31 -1.69 -1.63
C ILE A 233 -8.87 -3.14 -1.49
N ILE A 234 -9.84 -4.04 -1.28
CA ILE A 234 -9.61 -5.48 -1.16
C ILE A 234 -10.38 -6.15 -2.28
N VAL A 235 -9.68 -6.82 -3.16
CA VAL A 235 -10.27 -7.55 -4.27
C VAL A 235 -9.86 -9.00 -4.20
N LYS A 236 -10.83 -9.92 -4.34
CA LYS A 236 -10.60 -11.36 -4.54
C LYS A 236 -10.85 -11.69 -6.00
N LYS A 237 -9.86 -12.30 -6.65
CA LYS A 237 -10.00 -12.84 -8.01
C LYS A 237 -10.89 -14.07 -7.98
N SER A 238 -11.78 -14.22 -8.97
CA SER A 238 -12.63 -15.41 -9.13
C SER A 238 -11.80 -16.69 -9.19
N GLU A 239 -12.32 -17.76 -8.62
CA GLU A 239 -11.82 -19.10 -8.92
C GLU A 239 -12.36 -19.48 -10.31
N ALA A 240 -11.52 -19.72 -11.27
CA ALA A 240 -11.88 -19.97 -12.67
C ALA A 240 -12.87 -21.13 -12.83
#